data_5bbfb165fe1f93759f5bccb0aac49037
#
_entry.id   5bbfb165fe1f93759f5bccb0aac49037
#
_cell.length_a   1.000
_cell.length_b   1.000
_cell.length_c   1.000
_cell.angle_alpha   90.00
_cell.angle_beta   90.00
_cell.angle_gamma   90.00
#
_symmetry.space_group_name_H-M   'P 1'
#
loop_
_entity.id
_entity.type
_entity.pdbx_description
1 polymer ?
#
loop_
_entity_poly.entity_id
_entity_poly.type
_entity_poly.pdbx_seq_one_letter_code
_entity_poly.pdbx_strand_id
1 'polypeptide(L)'
;KVRLQNMQNRLNKSGYDILKSVYTTREVDRMKHIIGKHLKSVNENPGGKKAISIRQLLKTLPELHSHIFNKNLETLLQQLDPKARLTKAIYFDKPHLGNWYVNWHQDITINVKERLDVEGFSGWTNKEGFFATCPPEKVLQNTLTIRIHLDDSLATNGTMKVIPGSHKKRLSDAEIQFITQNTETVTCEIPKGGIQFMKPMLLHASGKSQSQRSRRVIHLEFCTEALPEGLEWNELL
;
A
#
# COMPACT_ATOMS: atom_id res chain seq x y z
N LYS A 1 -10.61 -11.97 19.91
CA LYS A 1 -10.47 -13.22 19.08
C LYS A 1 -11.48 -13.25 17.92
N VAL A 2 -12.81 -13.12 18.18
CA VAL A 2 -13.87 -13.17 17.13
C VAL A 2 -13.66 -12.13 16.02
N ARG A 3 -13.30 -10.88 16.34
CA ARG A 3 -13.09 -9.80 15.35
C ARG A 3 -11.95 -10.11 14.39
N LEU A 4 -10.88 -10.72 14.87
CA LEU A 4 -9.71 -11.09 14.09
C LEU A 4 -9.98 -12.28 13.17
N GLN A 5 -10.64 -13.30 13.67
CA GLN A 5 -11.04 -14.46 12.86
C GLN A 5 -11.95 -14.02 11.71
N ASN A 6 -12.84 -13.08 11.96
CA ASN A 6 -13.67 -12.47 10.92
C ASN A 6 -12.85 -11.66 9.91
N MET A 7 -11.78 -10.96 10.35
CA MET A 7 -10.88 -10.22 9.47
C MET A 7 -10.05 -11.16 8.58
N GLN A 8 -9.44 -12.21 9.14
CA GLN A 8 -8.74 -13.24 8.36
C GLN A 8 -9.66 -13.91 7.34
N ASN A 9 -10.88 -14.25 7.75
CA ASN A 9 -11.88 -14.81 6.84
C ASN A 9 -12.22 -13.86 5.69
N ARG A 10 -12.38 -12.55 5.96
CA ARG A 10 -12.60 -11.54 4.91
C ARG A 10 -11.40 -11.40 3.98
N LEU A 11 -10.19 -11.33 4.53
CA LEU A 11 -8.95 -11.30 3.72
C LEU A 11 -8.82 -12.53 2.81
N ASN A 12 -9.13 -13.71 3.33
CA ASN A 12 -9.08 -14.95 2.56
C ASN A 12 -10.18 -15.04 1.49
N LYS A 13 -11.39 -14.56 1.78
CA LYS A 13 -12.54 -14.63 0.88
C LYS A 13 -12.53 -13.49 -0.13
N SER A 14 -12.38 -12.25 0.34
CA SER A 14 -12.58 -11.03 -0.45
C SER A 14 -11.27 -10.36 -0.85
N GLY A 15 -10.14 -10.68 -0.20
CA GLY A 15 -8.84 -10.08 -0.46
C GLY A 15 -8.60 -8.74 0.23
N TYR A 16 -9.58 -8.21 0.98
CA TYR A 16 -9.45 -6.96 1.72
C TYR A 16 -10.34 -6.91 2.95
N ASP A 17 -10.03 -5.99 3.85
CA ASP A 17 -10.86 -5.58 4.98
C ASP A 17 -10.58 -4.13 5.36
N ILE A 18 -11.52 -3.48 6.05
CA ILE A 18 -11.42 -2.09 6.46
C ILE A 18 -11.70 -1.96 7.96
N LEU A 19 -10.79 -1.30 8.67
CA LEU A 19 -11.00 -0.85 10.04
C LEU A 19 -11.08 0.67 10.07
N LYS A 20 -12.23 1.19 10.49
CA LYS A 20 -12.53 2.63 10.40
C LYS A 20 -11.81 3.50 11.43
N SER A 21 -11.29 2.91 12.53
CA SER A 21 -10.66 3.66 13.62
C SER A 21 -9.52 2.83 14.21
N VAL A 22 -8.30 3.15 13.81
CA VAL A 22 -7.06 2.56 14.33
C VAL A 22 -6.17 3.64 14.92
N TYR A 23 -6.20 4.83 14.32
CA TYR A 23 -5.49 6.00 14.76
C TYR A 23 -6.46 7.09 15.21
N THR A 24 -6.09 7.79 16.29
CA THR A 24 -6.75 9.02 16.70
C THR A 24 -6.42 10.17 15.74
N THR A 25 -7.25 11.21 15.74
CA THR A 25 -6.97 12.43 14.98
C THR A 25 -5.61 13.03 15.31
N ARG A 26 -5.22 13.02 16.59
CA ARG A 26 -3.92 13.55 17.05
C ARG A 26 -2.74 12.76 16.48
N GLU A 27 -2.80 11.42 16.45
CA GLU A 27 -1.77 10.57 15.86
C GLU A 27 -1.64 10.84 14.35
N VAL A 28 -2.75 10.92 13.64
CA VAL A 28 -2.74 11.24 12.21
C VAL A 28 -2.17 12.63 11.95
N ASP A 29 -2.55 13.63 12.74
CA ASP A 29 -2.05 15.01 12.56
C ASP A 29 -0.55 15.09 12.86
N ARG A 30 -0.03 14.29 13.79
CA ARG A 30 1.39 14.17 14.04
C ARG A 30 2.14 13.60 12.84
N MET A 31 1.67 12.50 12.25
CA MET A 31 2.25 11.93 11.03
C MET A 31 2.23 12.93 9.87
N LYS A 32 1.11 13.62 9.68
CA LYS A 32 0.96 14.67 8.65
C LYS A 32 1.93 15.83 8.87
N HIS A 33 2.16 16.23 10.10
CA HIS A 33 3.11 17.31 10.44
C HIS A 33 4.54 16.92 10.05
N ILE A 34 4.99 15.72 10.44
CA ILE A 34 6.34 15.22 10.13
C ILE A 34 6.55 15.16 8.61
N ILE A 35 5.62 14.52 7.90
CA ILE A 35 5.68 14.40 6.43
C ILE A 35 5.64 15.78 5.77
N GLY A 36 4.75 16.66 6.21
CA GLY A 36 4.59 18.01 5.66
C GLY A 36 5.83 18.87 5.83
N LYS A 37 6.55 18.76 6.97
CA LYS A 37 7.83 19.44 7.19
C LYS A 37 8.89 18.99 6.18
N HIS A 38 9.00 17.69 5.94
CA HIS A 38 9.93 17.15 4.95
C HIS A 38 9.57 17.59 3.52
N LEU A 39 8.30 17.46 3.14
CA LEU A 39 7.86 17.85 1.80
C LEU A 39 8.07 19.34 1.53
N LYS A 40 7.89 20.20 2.54
CA LYS A 40 8.19 21.62 2.43
C LYS A 40 9.66 21.85 2.11
N SER A 41 10.58 21.24 2.86
CA SER A 41 12.03 21.38 2.63
C SER A 41 12.47 20.88 1.25
N VAL A 42 11.89 19.78 0.75
CA VAL A 42 12.19 19.22 -0.58
C VAL A 42 11.65 20.11 -1.70
N ASN A 43 10.43 20.64 -1.55
CA ASN A 43 9.75 21.44 -2.57
C ASN A 43 10.24 22.90 -2.63
N GLU A 44 10.96 23.38 -1.62
CA GLU A 44 11.60 24.71 -1.63
C GLU A 44 12.90 24.73 -2.47
N ASN A 45 13.42 23.59 -2.92
CA ASN A 45 14.59 23.52 -3.79
C ASN A 45 14.24 24.04 -5.20
N PRO A 46 14.95 25.05 -5.73
CA PRO A 46 14.71 25.59 -7.06
C PRO A 46 14.88 24.50 -8.14
N GLY A 47 13.84 24.26 -8.94
CA GLY A 47 13.83 23.27 -10.03
C GLY A 47 13.36 21.87 -9.65
N GLY A 48 13.00 21.62 -8.41
CA GLY A 48 12.42 20.34 -7.97
C GLY A 48 10.98 20.13 -8.46
N LYS A 49 10.67 18.95 -8.99
CA LYS A 49 9.25 18.55 -9.21
C LYS A 49 8.58 18.39 -7.86
N LYS A 50 7.34 18.90 -7.73
CA LYS A 50 6.55 18.77 -6.52
C LYS A 50 6.38 17.29 -6.15
N ALA A 51 6.98 16.87 -5.02
CA ALA A 51 6.92 15.49 -4.59
C ALA A 51 5.50 15.13 -4.15
N ILE A 52 4.94 14.10 -4.78
CA ILE A 52 3.61 13.53 -4.50
C ILE A 52 3.71 12.14 -3.87
N SER A 53 4.92 11.63 -3.70
CA SER A 53 5.21 10.37 -3.02
C SER A 53 6.58 10.41 -2.37
N ILE A 54 6.73 9.69 -1.25
CA ILE A 54 8.02 9.45 -0.59
C ILE A 54 8.18 7.93 -0.55
N ARG A 55 9.14 7.43 -1.34
CA ARG A 55 9.55 6.02 -1.32
C ARG A 55 10.50 5.80 -0.16
N GLN A 56 10.62 4.55 0.30
CA GLN A 56 11.43 4.19 1.47
C GLN A 56 11.11 5.12 2.67
N LEU A 57 9.83 5.29 2.95
CA LEU A 57 9.32 6.30 3.88
C LEU A 57 10.02 6.26 5.23
N LEU A 58 10.24 5.06 5.80
CA LEU A 58 10.84 4.91 7.12
C LEU A 58 12.36 5.03 7.12
N LYS A 59 13.01 4.87 5.96
CA LYS A 59 14.44 5.24 5.81
C LYS A 59 14.60 6.75 5.68
N THR A 60 13.68 7.40 4.97
CA THR A 60 13.67 8.86 4.75
C THR A 60 13.26 9.63 6.00
N LEU A 61 12.27 9.11 6.73
CA LEU A 61 11.69 9.73 7.93
C LEU A 61 11.59 8.69 9.06
N PRO A 62 12.72 8.31 9.70
CA PRO A 62 12.74 7.28 10.75
C PRO A 62 11.86 7.62 11.96
N GLU A 63 11.68 8.90 12.26
CA GLU A 63 10.81 9.37 13.33
C GLU A 63 9.33 9.01 13.15
N LEU A 64 8.89 8.67 11.92
CA LEU A 64 7.54 8.17 11.68
C LEU A 64 7.30 6.78 12.26
N HIS A 65 8.34 5.99 12.51
CA HIS A 65 8.21 4.60 12.95
C HIS A 65 7.30 4.49 14.19
N SER A 66 7.59 5.22 15.26
CA SER A 66 6.82 5.18 16.51
C SER A 66 5.39 5.73 16.38
N HIS A 67 5.12 6.54 15.36
CA HIS A 67 3.79 7.08 15.06
C HIS A 67 2.95 6.17 14.18
N ILE A 68 3.60 5.43 13.29
CA ILE A 68 2.95 4.42 12.44
C ILE A 68 2.67 3.15 13.25
N PHE A 69 3.67 2.63 13.96
CA PHE A 69 3.53 1.42 14.78
C PHE A 69 3.03 1.78 16.18
N ASN A 70 1.78 2.29 16.24
CA ASN A 70 1.11 2.47 17.52
C ASN A 70 0.64 1.12 18.07
N LYS A 71 0.30 1.07 19.36
CA LYS A 71 -0.14 -0.16 20.05
C LYS A 71 -1.27 -0.89 19.32
N ASN A 72 -2.18 -0.17 18.66
CA ASN A 72 -3.29 -0.78 17.94
C ASN A 72 -2.80 -1.53 16.70
N LEU A 73 -1.94 -0.91 15.87
CA LEU A 73 -1.39 -1.56 14.67
C LEU A 73 -0.47 -2.72 15.06
N GLU A 74 0.41 -2.55 16.05
CA GLU A 74 1.27 -3.63 16.54
C GLU A 74 0.46 -4.84 17.00
N THR A 75 -0.60 -4.61 17.79
CA THR A 75 -1.49 -5.68 18.24
C THR A 75 -2.15 -6.40 17.05
N LEU A 76 -2.59 -5.65 16.03
CA LEU A 76 -3.20 -6.24 14.82
C LEU A 76 -2.19 -7.08 14.04
N LEU A 77 -0.97 -6.59 13.84
CA LEU A 77 0.11 -7.31 13.14
C LEU A 77 0.48 -8.60 13.87
N GLN A 78 0.72 -8.53 15.17
CA GLN A 78 1.03 -9.70 16.00
C GLN A 78 -0.06 -10.78 15.94
N GLN A 79 -1.29 -10.38 15.78
CA GLN A 79 -2.42 -11.29 15.75
C GLN A 79 -2.71 -11.83 14.34
N LEU A 80 -2.36 -11.09 13.28
CA LEU A 80 -2.51 -11.51 11.90
C LEU A 80 -1.41 -12.50 11.50
N ASP A 81 -0.18 -12.08 11.65
CA ASP A 81 1.00 -12.91 11.43
C ASP A 81 2.23 -12.34 12.13
N PRO A 82 2.66 -12.92 13.27
CA PRO A 82 3.81 -12.42 14.02
C PRO A 82 5.16 -12.59 13.29
N LYS A 83 5.19 -13.34 12.18
CA LYS A 83 6.40 -13.52 11.35
C LYS A 83 6.50 -12.50 10.23
N ALA A 84 5.44 -11.75 9.97
CA ALA A 84 5.41 -10.77 8.89
C ALA A 84 6.40 -9.62 9.20
N ARG A 85 7.25 -9.31 8.23
CA ARG A 85 8.22 -8.22 8.29
C ARG A 85 7.86 -7.14 7.30
N LEU A 86 8.09 -5.89 7.65
CA LEU A 86 7.89 -4.77 6.74
C LEU A 86 8.91 -4.84 5.59
N THR A 87 8.42 -4.85 4.37
CA THR A 87 9.22 -4.96 3.14
C THR A 87 9.08 -3.76 2.21
N LYS A 88 8.13 -2.87 2.48
CA LYS A 88 7.92 -1.63 1.73
C LYS A 88 7.14 -0.61 2.55
N ALA A 89 7.58 0.65 2.49
CA ALA A 89 6.86 1.77 3.06
C ALA A 89 6.87 2.96 2.10
N ILE A 90 5.69 3.41 1.67
CA ILE A 90 5.54 4.53 0.74
C ILE A 90 4.45 5.48 1.25
N TYR A 91 4.74 6.78 1.20
CA TYR A 91 3.71 7.81 1.31
C TYR A 91 3.24 8.23 -0.07
N PHE A 92 1.93 8.37 -0.23
CA PHE A 92 1.28 8.90 -1.41
C PHE A 92 0.41 10.11 -1.06
N ASP A 93 0.58 11.18 -1.82
CA ASP A 93 -0.37 12.28 -1.84
C ASP A 93 -1.04 12.36 -3.22
N LYS A 94 -2.36 12.33 -3.23
CA LYS A 94 -3.16 12.63 -4.41
C LYS A 94 -3.76 14.02 -4.24
N PRO A 95 -2.99 15.08 -4.59
CA PRO A 95 -3.45 16.43 -4.43
C PRO A 95 -4.55 16.75 -5.44
N HIS A 96 -5.35 17.76 -5.13
CA HIS A 96 -6.39 18.26 -6.01
C HIS A 96 -5.89 18.59 -7.44
N LEU A 97 -4.71 19.21 -7.56
CA LEU A 97 -4.14 19.58 -8.87
C LEU A 97 -3.36 18.44 -9.57
N GLY A 98 -2.98 17.39 -8.87
CA GLY A 98 -2.30 16.22 -9.41
C GLY A 98 -3.26 15.04 -9.62
N ASN A 99 -4.35 15.29 -10.30
CA ASN A 99 -5.49 14.38 -10.38
C ASN A 99 -5.31 13.33 -11.47
N TRP A 100 -4.67 12.20 -11.13
CA TRP A 100 -4.47 11.09 -12.06
C TRP A 100 -5.45 9.94 -11.82
N TYR A 101 -5.72 9.19 -12.87
CA TYR A 101 -6.44 7.93 -12.85
C TYR A 101 -5.45 6.78 -12.68
N VAL A 102 -5.80 5.78 -11.89
CA VAL A 102 -5.06 4.51 -11.80
C VAL A 102 -5.95 3.42 -12.34
N ASN A 103 -5.54 2.83 -13.46
CA ASN A 103 -6.26 1.73 -14.11
C ASN A 103 -6.34 0.52 -13.18
N TRP A 104 -7.25 -0.39 -13.49
CA TRP A 104 -7.35 -1.68 -12.83
C TRP A 104 -6.05 -2.46 -12.98
N HIS A 105 -5.50 -2.89 -11.84
CA HIS A 105 -4.23 -3.62 -11.78
C HIS A 105 -4.15 -4.43 -10.48
N GLN A 106 -3.17 -5.32 -10.44
CA GLN A 106 -2.69 -6.02 -9.26
C GLN A 106 -1.30 -5.47 -8.90
N ASP A 107 -0.97 -5.39 -7.63
CA ASP A 107 0.39 -5.09 -7.16
C ASP A 107 1.21 -6.38 -7.24
N ILE A 108 1.96 -6.57 -8.34
CA ILE A 108 2.67 -7.82 -8.63
C ILE A 108 4.19 -7.69 -8.54
N THR A 109 4.70 -6.59 -8.01
CA THR A 109 6.15 -6.37 -7.90
C THR A 109 6.58 -6.13 -6.47
N ILE A 110 7.76 -6.63 -6.15
CA ILE A 110 8.47 -6.35 -4.91
C ILE A 110 9.67 -5.44 -5.16
N ASN A 111 10.15 -4.77 -4.10
CA ASN A 111 11.36 -3.95 -4.16
C ASN A 111 12.54 -4.68 -3.51
N VAL A 112 13.65 -4.72 -4.22
CA VAL A 112 14.89 -5.38 -3.79
C VAL A 112 16.08 -4.42 -3.88
N LYS A 113 17.18 -4.74 -3.18
CA LYS A 113 18.37 -3.88 -3.15
C LYS A 113 19.05 -3.79 -4.51
N GLU A 114 19.15 -4.91 -5.21
CA GLU A 114 19.82 -5.01 -6.50
C GLU A 114 19.17 -6.08 -7.38
N ARG A 115 19.50 -6.06 -8.67
CA ARG A 115 19.09 -7.10 -9.60
C ARG A 115 19.98 -8.32 -9.44
N LEU A 116 19.38 -9.46 -9.27
CA LEU A 116 20.04 -10.76 -9.27
C LEU A 116 19.25 -11.72 -10.17
N ASP A 117 19.96 -12.50 -10.98
CA ASP A 117 19.32 -13.46 -11.87
C ASP A 117 18.93 -14.71 -11.07
N VAL A 118 17.69 -14.78 -10.64
CA VAL A 118 17.15 -15.81 -9.76
C VAL A 118 15.93 -16.43 -10.42
N GLU A 119 15.85 -17.76 -10.37
CA GLU A 119 14.74 -18.53 -10.94
C GLU A 119 13.39 -18.09 -10.35
N GLY A 120 12.40 -17.92 -11.22
CA GLY A 120 11.04 -17.50 -10.85
C GLY A 120 10.86 -15.99 -10.67
N PHE A 121 11.93 -15.18 -10.77
CA PHE A 121 11.86 -13.72 -10.72
C PHE A 121 12.00 -13.14 -12.14
N SER A 122 11.11 -12.20 -12.47
CA SER A 122 11.03 -11.64 -13.84
C SER A 122 10.61 -10.17 -13.83
N GLY A 123 10.51 -9.55 -15.02
CA GLY A 123 9.97 -8.18 -15.15
C GLY A 123 10.81 -7.14 -14.39
N TRP A 124 12.12 -7.28 -14.44
CA TRP A 124 13.04 -6.39 -13.74
C TRP A 124 12.94 -4.95 -14.25
N THR A 125 12.81 -4.04 -13.31
CA THR A 125 12.86 -2.59 -13.56
C THR A 125 13.80 -1.91 -12.60
N ASN A 126 14.42 -0.83 -13.07
CA ASN A 126 15.19 0.10 -12.21
C ASN A 126 14.70 1.51 -12.51
N LYS A 127 14.12 2.15 -11.50
CA LYS A 127 13.69 3.54 -11.57
C LYS A 127 14.41 4.32 -10.47
N GLU A 128 15.35 5.20 -10.88
CA GLU A 128 16.05 6.08 -9.95
C GLU A 128 16.78 5.32 -8.81
N GLY A 129 17.37 4.15 -9.13
CA GLY A 129 18.05 3.31 -8.15
C GLY A 129 17.14 2.35 -7.37
N PHE A 130 15.85 2.34 -7.65
CA PHE A 130 14.91 1.40 -7.03
C PHE A 130 14.69 0.20 -7.95
N PHE A 131 15.26 -0.93 -7.58
CA PHE A 131 15.03 -2.19 -8.28
C PHE A 131 13.71 -2.80 -7.87
N ALA A 132 12.92 -3.22 -8.87
CA ALA A 132 11.70 -3.97 -8.65
C ALA A 132 11.64 -5.17 -9.59
N THR A 133 10.99 -6.23 -9.14
CA THR A 133 10.83 -7.49 -9.88
C THR A 133 9.51 -8.14 -9.55
N CYS A 134 8.99 -8.93 -10.48
CA CYS A 134 7.85 -9.82 -10.26
C CYS A 134 8.36 -11.12 -9.61
N PRO A 135 8.06 -11.40 -8.35
CA PRO A 135 8.44 -12.63 -7.67
C PRO A 135 7.51 -13.79 -8.03
N PRO A 136 7.81 -15.04 -7.63
CA PRO A 136 6.83 -16.12 -7.61
C PRO A 136 5.56 -15.75 -6.84
N GLU A 137 4.40 -16.25 -7.27
CA GLU A 137 3.09 -15.91 -6.64
C GLU A 137 3.06 -16.18 -5.14
N LYS A 138 3.79 -17.18 -4.66
CA LYS A 138 3.89 -17.49 -3.24
C LYS A 138 4.31 -16.29 -2.40
N VAL A 139 5.23 -15.47 -2.88
CA VAL A 139 5.68 -14.25 -2.19
C VAL A 139 4.54 -13.25 -2.08
N LEU A 140 3.78 -13.05 -3.18
CA LEU A 140 2.64 -12.14 -3.20
C LEU A 140 1.46 -12.65 -2.35
N GLN A 141 1.20 -13.96 -2.36
CA GLN A 141 0.17 -14.60 -1.53
C GLN A 141 0.44 -14.44 -0.04
N ASN A 142 1.74 -14.45 0.35
CA ASN A 142 2.22 -14.29 1.72
C ASN A 142 2.58 -12.83 2.06
N THR A 143 2.18 -11.89 1.22
CA THR A 143 2.27 -10.45 1.47
C THR A 143 0.90 -9.90 1.88
N LEU A 144 0.93 -8.98 2.84
CA LEU A 144 -0.20 -8.18 3.28
C LEU A 144 0.11 -6.71 3.11
N THR A 145 -0.76 -6.01 2.43
CA THR A 145 -0.71 -4.55 2.31
C THR A 145 -1.59 -3.90 3.37
N ILE A 146 -1.08 -2.87 4.03
CA ILE A 146 -1.82 -2.01 4.97
C ILE A 146 -1.75 -0.58 4.45
N ARG A 147 -2.90 0.05 4.26
CA ARG A 147 -3.01 1.44 3.84
C ARG A 147 -3.59 2.26 4.98
N ILE A 148 -2.80 3.19 5.52
CA ILE A 148 -3.20 4.11 6.60
C ILE A 148 -3.71 5.39 5.96
N HIS A 149 -4.95 5.75 6.25
CA HIS A 149 -5.60 6.92 5.67
C HIS A 149 -5.40 8.16 6.54
N LEU A 150 -4.60 9.11 6.06
CA LEU A 150 -4.32 10.36 6.75
C LEU A 150 -5.40 11.43 6.52
N ASP A 151 -6.26 11.22 5.53
CA ASP A 151 -7.44 12.03 5.21
C ASP A 151 -8.62 11.09 4.93
N ASP A 152 -9.83 11.61 4.96
CA ASP A 152 -11.00 10.87 4.54
C ASP A 152 -10.85 10.45 3.06
N SER A 153 -11.03 9.18 2.79
CA SER A 153 -11.07 8.62 1.44
C SER A 153 -12.52 8.34 1.08
N LEU A 154 -13.05 9.14 0.18
CA LEU A 154 -14.46 9.14 -0.21
C LEU A 154 -14.60 8.85 -1.71
N ALA A 155 -15.79 8.45 -2.17
CA ALA A 155 -16.07 8.26 -3.58
C ALA A 155 -15.73 9.52 -4.42
N THR A 156 -15.95 10.71 -3.85
CA THR A 156 -15.73 12.01 -4.49
C THR A 156 -14.26 12.42 -4.60
N ASN A 157 -13.35 11.85 -3.79
CA ASN A 157 -11.92 12.20 -3.85
C ASN A 157 -11.02 11.10 -4.39
N GLY A 158 -11.60 10.22 -5.22
CA GLY A 158 -10.86 9.17 -5.94
C GLY A 158 -10.35 8.07 -5.02
N THR A 159 -11.15 7.66 -4.04
CA THR A 159 -10.84 6.49 -3.21
C THR A 159 -10.67 5.23 -4.04
N MET A 160 -10.07 4.21 -3.45
CA MET A 160 -9.85 2.93 -4.12
C MET A 160 -11.16 2.20 -4.39
N LYS A 161 -11.25 1.59 -5.56
CA LYS A 161 -12.25 0.56 -5.90
C LYS A 161 -11.56 -0.77 -5.97
N VAL A 162 -12.23 -1.82 -5.54
CA VAL A 162 -11.71 -3.20 -5.56
C VAL A 162 -12.74 -4.15 -6.18
N ILE A 163 -12.25 -5.28 -6.69
CA ILE A 163 -13.11 -6.42 -7.08
C ILE A 163 -12.86 -7.54 -6.07
N PRO A 164 -13.81 -7.79 -5.15
CA PRO A 164 -13.66 -8.79 -4.10
C PRO A 164 -13.40 -10.19 -4.67
N GLY A 165 -12.45 -10.92 -4.08
CA GLY A 165 -12.11 -12.30 -4.47
C GLY A 165 -11.14 -12.44 -5.65
N SER A 166 -10.76 -11.34 -6.31
CA SER A 166 -9.86 -11.36 -7.48
C SER A 166 -8.37 -11.62 -7.15
N HIS A 167 -8.02 -11.72 -5.87
CA HIS A 167 -6.64 -11.82 -5.38
C HIS A 167 -6.04 -13.23 -5.39
N LYS A 168 -6.76 -14.23 -5.86
CA LYS A 168 -6.39 -15.65 -5.69
C LYS A 168 -5.20 -16.08 -6.56
N LYS A 169 -4.99 -15.40 -7.68
CA LYS A 169 -3.90 -15.64 -8.62
C LYS A 169 -3.49 -14.36 -9.33
N ARG A 170 -2.35 -14.40 -9.99
CA ARG A 170 -1.98 -13.37 -10.97
C ARG A 170 -2.89 -13.47 -12.18
N LEU A 171 -3.37 -12.35 -12.67
CA LEU A 171 -4.26 -12.24 -13.79
C LEU A 171 -3.52 -11.70 -15.03
N SER A 172 -3.84 -12.22 -16.20
CA SER A 172 -3.45 -11.64 -17.48
C SER A 172 -4.26 -10.38 -17.80
N ASP A 173 -3.80 -9.56 -18.74
CA ASP A 173 -4.53 -8.35 -19.17
C ASP A 173 -5.92 -8.68 -19.68
N ALA A 174 -6.07 -9.80 -20.43
CA ALA A 174 -7.38 -10.27 -20.91
C ALA A 174 -8.32 -10.66 -19.77
N GLU A 175 -7.80 -11.34 -18.72
CA GLU A 175 -8.59 -11.69 -17.53
C GLU A 175 -8.98 -10.43 -16.74
N ILE A 176 -8.07 -9.47 -16.59
CA ILE A 176 -8.36 -8.18 -15.96
C ILE A 176 -9.49 -7.47 -16.71
N GLN A 177 -9.38 -7.37 -18.02
CA GLN A 177 -10.42 -6.75 -18.86
C GLN A 177 -11.76 -7.44 -18.72
N PHE A 178 -11.79 -8.77 -18.79
CA PHE A 178 -13.03 -9.56 -18.67
C PHE A 178 -13.66 -9.37 -17.27
N ILE A 179 -12.86 -9.50 -16.20
CA ILE A 179 -13.35 -9.39 -14.82
C ILE A 179 -13.89 -7.99 -14.55
N THR A 180 -13.21 -6.95 -14.99
CA THR A 180 -13.62 -5.55 -14.75
C THR A 180 -14.90 -5.16 -15.47
N GLN A 181 -15.22 -5.81 -16.58
CA GLN A 181 -16.45 -5.59 -17.34
C GLN A 181 -17.64 -6.39 -16.82
N ASN A 182 -17.39 -7.53 -16.14
CA ASN A 182 -18.43 -8.49 -15.78
C ASN A 182 -18.60 -8.69 -14.27
N THR A 183 -17.85 -7.98 -13.43
CA THR A 183 -17.91 -8.16 -11.96
C THR A 183 -18.22 -6.85 -11.26
N GLU A 184 -19.04 -6.94 -10.23
CA GLU A 184 -19.38 -5.81 -9.38
C GLU A 184 -18.15 -5.27 -8.61
N THR A 185 -18.03 -3.96 -8.54
CA THR A 185 -16.93 -3.28 -7.88
C THR A 185 -17.38 -2.70 -6.54
N VAL A 186 -16.48 -2.69 -5.57
CA VAL A 186 -16.72 -2.06 -4.26
C VAL A 186 -15.87 -0.81 -4.11
N THR A 187 -16.50 0.31 -3.76
CA THR A 187 -15.81 1.55 -3.42
C THR A 187 -15.43 1.54 -1.95
N CYS A 188 -14.13 1.66 -1.66
CA CYS A 188 -13.59 1.59 -0.30
C CYS A 188 -13.56 2.97 0.35
N GLU A 189 -14.66 3.39 0.98
CA GLU A 189 -14.69 4.64 1.75
C GLU A 189 -14.14 4.41 3.15
N ILE A 190 -13.13 5.20 3.53
CA ILE A 190 -12.37 5.02 4.76
C ILE A 190 -12.14 6.39 5.40
N PRO A 191 -12.57 6.61 6.66
CA PRO A 191 -12.35 7.86 7.35
C PRO A 191 -10.87 8.06 7.72
N LYS A 192 -10.46 9.30 7.96
CA LYS A 192 -9.18 9.67 8.54
C LYS A 192 -8.89 8.83 9.79
N GLY A 193 -7.72 8.23 9.87
CA GLY A 193 -7.31 7.34 10.95
C GLY A 193 -7.78 5.90 10.79
N GLY A 194 -8.55 5.60 9.75
CA GLY A 194 -8.86 4.23 9.36
C GLY A 194 -7.73 3.58 8.56
N ILE A 195 -7.78 2.26 8.46
CA ILE A 195 -6.86 1.46 7.65
C ILE A 195 -7.59 0.50 6.75
N GLN A 196 -6.98 0.20 5.61
CA GLN A 196 -7.39 -0.86 4.71
C GLN A 196 -6.30 -1.93 4.70
N PHE A 197 -6.70 -3.17 4.93
CA PHE A 197 -5.90 -4.35 4.63
C PHE A 197 -6.26 -4.84 3.25
N MET A 198 -5.27 -5.29 2.48
CA MET A 198 -5.52 -5.93 1.20
C MET A 198 -4.42 -6.91 0.81
N LYS A 199 -4.77 -7.91 0.03
CA LYS A 199 -3.80 -8.76 -0.66
C LYS A 199 -3.25 -8.01 -1.87
N PRO A 200 -1.92 -8.10 -2.17
CA PRO A 200 -1.33 -7.37 -3.30
C PRO A 200 -1.99 -7.69 -4.64
N MET A 201 -2.33 -8.96 -4.86
CA MET A 201 -3.01 -9.39 -6.09
C MET A 201 -4.51 -9.09 -6.13
N LEU A 202 -5.07 -8.36 -5.16
CA LEU A 202 -6.45 -7.87 -5.26
C LEU A 202 -6.53 -6.85 -6.40
N LEU A 203 -7.44 -7.09 -7.35
CA LEU A 203 -7.67 -6.18 -8.46
C LEU A 203 -8.28 -4.88 -7.95
N HIS A 204 -7.57 -3.78 -8.19
CA HIS A 204 -7.95 -2.48 -7.66
C HIS A 204 -7.65 -1.34 -8.64
N ALA A 205 -8.37 -0.25 -8.46
CA ALA A 205 -8.24 0.97 -9.26
C ALA A 205 -8.55 2.21 -8.42
N SER A 206 -8.20 3.39 -8.90
CA SER A 206 -8.66 4.63 -8.28
C SER A 206 -9.01 5.69 -9.32
N GLY A 207 -10.20 6.26 -9.20
CA GLY A 207 -10.68 7.31 -10.07
C GLY A 207 -9.96 8.65 -9.85
N LYS A 208 -10.25 9.61 -10.72
CA LYS A 208 -9.88 11.00 -10.50
C LYS A 208 -10.67 11.57 -9.30
N SER A 209 -10.04 12.45 -8.54
CA SER A 209 -10.72 13.22 -7.51
C SER A 209 -11.60 14.29 -8.16
N GLN A 210 -12.81 14.43 -7.69
CA GLN A 210 -13.73 15.56 -8.01
C GLN A 210 -13.72 16.60 -6.88
N SER A 211 -12.93 16.34 -5.82
CA SER A 211 -12.85 17.18 -4.63
C SER A 211 -11.57 18.02 -4.62
N GLN A 212 -11.65 19.18 -3.99
CA GLN A 212 -10.51 20.07 -3.72
C GLN A 212 -9.58 19.53 -2.61
N ARG A 213 -9.96 18.43 -1.93
CA ARG A 213 -9.23 17.87 -0.80
C ARG A 213 -8.16 16.87 -1.26
N SER A 214 -6.97 16.96 -0.69
CA SER A 214 -5.93 15.92 -0.83
C SER A 214 -6.38 14.61 -0.22
N ARG A 215 -5.87 13.50 -0.75
CA ARG A 215 -6.03 12.18 -0.19
C ARG A 215 -4.65 11.55 0.04
N ARG A 216 -4.19 11.66 1.28
CA ARG A 216 -2.87 11.18 1.71
C ARG A 216 -3.00 9.82 2.36
N VAL A 217 -2.11 8.91 1.97
CA VAL A 217 -2.10 7.52 2.43
C VAL A 217 -0.66 7.07 2.66
N ILE A 218 -0.41 6.38 3.77
CA ILE A 218 0.81 5.59 3.96
C ILE A 218 0.50 4.14 3.57
N HIS A 219 1.28 3.61 2.66
CA HIS A 219 1.17 2.24 2.13
C HIS A 219 2.34 1.43 2.67
N LEU A 220 2.02 0.37 3.38
CA LEU A 220 2.97 -0.57 3.99
C LEU A 220 2.73 -1.96 3.42
N GLU A 221 3.81 -2.68 3.08
CA GLU A 221 3.73 -4.10 2.73
C GLU A 221 4.51 -4.92 3.75
N PHE A 222 3.89 -6.01 4.18
CA PHE A 222 4.47 -6.98 5.11
C PHE A 222 4.49 -8.35 4.45
N CYS A 223 5.62 -9.05 4.52
CA CYS A 223 5.78 -10.38 3.94
C CYS A 223 6.38 -11.36 4.97
N THR A 224 5.97 -12.62 4.89
CA THR A 224 6.52 -13.70 5.72
C THR A 224 7.54 -14.56 4.99
N GLU A 225 7.67 -14.39 3.66
CA GLU A 225 8.61 -15.17 2.85
C GLU A 225 10.01 -14.56 2.92
N ALA A 226 11.00 -15.43 3.09
CA ALA A 226 12.38 -15.06 2.82
C ALA A 226 12.61 -15.05 1.30
N LEU A 227 13.47 -14.16 0.84
CA LEU A 227 13.93 -14.19 -0.55
C LEU A 227 15.03 -15.26 -0.72
N PRO A 228 15.26 -15.76 -1.95
CA PRO A 228 16.37 -16.66 -2.25
C PRO A 228 17.71 -16.06 -1.85
N GLU A 229 18.71 -16.95 -1.63
CA GLU A 229 20.05 -16.55 -1.25
C GLU A 229 20.64 -15.50 -2.22
N GLY A 230 21.20 -14.45 -1.65
CA GLY A 230 21.78 -13.32 -2.39
C GLY A 230 20.77 -12.23 -2.77
N LEU A 231 19.48 -12.51 -2.83
CA LEU A 231 18.46 -11.49 -3.10
C LEU A 231 17.94 -10.90 -1.78
N GLU A 232 18.00 -9.60 -1.64
CA GLU A 232 17.59 -8.92 -0.42
C GLU A 232 16.45 -7.93 -0.65
N TRP A 233 15.52 -7.88 0.31
CA TRP A 233 14.50 -6.83 0.35
C TRP A 233 15.14 -5.45 0.41
N ASN A 234 14.61 -4.50 -0.34
CA ASN A 234 15.09 -3.13 -0.31
C ASN A 234 14.84 -2.45 1.05
N GLU A 235 13.73 -2.78 1.67
CA GLU A 235 13.39 -2.41 3.05
C GLU A 235 13.07 -3.71 3.80
N LEU A 236 13.64 -3.88 4.98
CA LEU A 236 13.34 -5.00 5.86
C LEU A 236 13.44 -4.49 7.31
N LEU A 237 12.29 -4.43 8.01
CA LEU A 237 12.16 -4.04 9.43
C LEU A 237 11.32 -5.04 10.19
#